data_2894a1ef0167e76b52bac58be368320f
#
_entry.id   2894a1ef0167e76b52bac58be368320f
#
_cell.length_a   1.000
_cell.length_b   1.000
_cell.length_c   1.000
_cell.angle_alpha   90.00
_cell.angle_beta   90.00
_cell.angle_gamma   90.00
#
_symmetry.space_group_name_H-M   'P 1'
#
loop_
_entity.id
_entity.type
_entity.pdbx_description
1 polymer ?
#
loop_
_entity_poly.entity_id
_entity_poly.type
_entity_poly.pdbx_seq_one_letter_code
_entity_poly.pdbx_strand_id
1 'polypeptide(L)'
;MKNKADKLNILRFCAFMMVFLLHAKGFIPVKWNENCKMAWVLYTPAWAGTWIFFVLSGYGTGAGFYLGKYEQSMYGVGRYYCKRLASVIPIYWFWIVTVAVFVKPEILQPSAEHMKYLLKLFFFDYQEEFYPLEFGVGWYMTTLMRLYLIAPAGYFLFKRFVKSRKQTYFLLLLIVCLGFVSRCLMGYHMAVTGEGVWTAAIYKPFYFNLDFFFTGMLLNSLK
;
A
#
# COMPACT_ATOMS: atom_id res chain seq x y z
N MET A 1 9.36 -25.11 7.42
CA MET A 1 9.40 -23.63 7.44
C MET A 1 9.91 -23.00 6.12
N LYS A 2 10.93 -23.53 5.44
CA LYS A 2 11.43 -23.06 4.13
C LYS A 2 10.32 -22.89 3.08
N ASN A 3 9.51 -23.90 2.87
CA ASN A 3 8.46 -23.93 1.84
C ASN A 3 7.38 -22.82 1.96
N LYS A 4 7.15 -22.24 3.16
CA LYS A 4 6.17 -21.16 3.37
C LYS A 4 6.75 -19.78 3.05
N ALA A 5 8.01 -19.56 3.38
CA ALA A 5 8.72 -18.32 3.03
C ALA A 5 8.87 -18.21 1.51
N ASP A 6 9.13 -19.33 0.83
CA ASP A 6 9.27 -19.37 -0.63
C ASP A 6 7.95 -19.01 -1.33
N LYS A 7 6.81 -19.52 -0.86
CA LYS A 7 5.49 -19.19 -1.41
C LYS A 7 5.15 -17.70 -1.27
N LEU A 8 5.47 -17.08 -0.13
CA LEU A 8 5.25 -15.65 0.07
C LEU A 8 6.17 -14.78 -0.81
N ASN A 9 7.40 -15.24 -1.05
CA ASN A 9 8.34 -14.56 -1.93
C ASN A 9 7.91 -14.64 -3.40
N ILE A 10 7.39 -15.78 -3.85
CA ILE A 10 6.80 -15.92 -5.17
C ILE A 10 5.63 -14.95 -5.34
N LEU A 11 4.72 -14.88 -4.37
CA LEU A 11 3.59 -13.97 -4.43
C LEU A 11 4.04 -12.50 -4.47
N ARG A 12 5.08 -12.12 -3.69
CA ARG A 12 5.69 -10.78 -3.75
C ARG A 12 6.28 -10.49 -5.12
N PHE A 13 6.98 -11.47 -5.70
CA PHE A 13 7.58 -11.32 -7.02
C PHE A 13 6.50 -11.13 -8.09
N CYS A 14 5.43 -11.93 -8.08
CA CYS A 14 4.32 -11.76 -9.02
C CYS A 14 3.68 -10.38 -8.87
N ALA A 15 3.39 -9.94 -7.64
CA ALA A 15 2.82 -8.63 -7.38
C ALA A 15 3.75 -7.49 -7.85
N PHE A 16 5.06 -7.64 -7.61
CA PHE A 16 6.07 -6.70 -8.11
C PHE A 16 6.06 -6.63 -9.63
N MET A 17 6.08 -7.79 -10.31
CA MET A 17 6.07 -7.83 -11.77
C MET A 17 4.82 -7.18 -12.37
N MET A 18 3.63 -7.37 -11.76
CA MET A 18 2.41 -6.71 -12.21
C MET A 18 2.53 -5.18 -12.15
N VAL A 19 3.05 -4.63 -11.06
CA VAL A 19 3.25 -3.18 -10.89
C VAL A 19 4.36 -2.68 -11.81
N PHE A 20 5.49 -3.38 -11.85
CA PHE A 20 6.65 -3.02 -12.66
C PHE A 20 6.32 -2.93 -14.15
N LEU A 21 5.67 -3.96 -14.69
CA LEU A 21 5.33 -4.01 -16.13
C LEU A 21 4.40 -2.86 -16.52
N LEU A 22 3.41 -2.51 -15.70
CA LEU A 22 2.54 -1.37 -16.00
C LEU A 22 3.33 -0.05 -16.02
N HIS A 23 4.24 0.16 -15.08
CA HIS A 23 5.05 1.37 -15.04
C HIS A 23 6.11 1.38 -16.16
N ALA A 24 6.69 0.22 -16.50
CA ALA A 24 7.63 0.08 -17.63
C ALA A 24 7.02 0.47 -18.97
N LYS A 25 5.70 0.32 -19.13
CA LYS A 25 4.98 0.76 -20.34
C LYS A 25 5.25 2.23 -20.70
N GLY A 26 5.36 3.11 -19.69
CA GLY A 26 5.63 4.53 -19.90
C GLY A 26 6.99 4.83 -20.55
N PHE A 27 7.94 3.91 -20.48
CA PHE A 27 9.28 4.03 -21.08
C PHE A 27 9.40 3.39 -22.46
N ILE A 28 8.34 2.71 -22.95
CA ILE A 28 8.34 2.01 -24.22
C ILE A 28 7.70 2.90 -25.27
N PRO A 29 8.33 3.06 -26.47
CA PRO A 29 7.76 3.88 -27.53
C PRO A 29 6.35 3.42 -27.94
N VAL A 30 5.44 4.36 -28.16
CA VAL A 30 4.04 4.09 -28.51
C VAL A 30 3.91 3.16 -29.72
N LYS A 31 4.70 3.38 -30.77
CA LYS A 31 4.71 2.53 -31.98
C LYS A 31 5.02 1.06 -31.68
N TRP A 32 5.88 0.79 -30.69
CA TRP A 32 6.19 -0.58 -30.28
C TRP A 32 5.01 -1.20 -29.52
N ASN A 33 4.35 -0.42 -28.66
CA ASN A 33 3.17 -0.86 -27.91
C ASN A 33 2.00 -1.24 -28.84
N GLU A 34 1.80 -0.52 -29.95
CA GLU A 34 0.71 -0.76 -30.89
C GLU A 34 0.97 -1.98 -31.81
N ASN A 35 2.21 -2.22 -32.20
CA ASN A 35 2.57 -3.24 -33.17
C ASN A 35 3.09 -4.54 -32.56
N CYS A 36 3.41 -4.57 -31.28
CA CYS A 36 3.93 -5.76 -30.62
C CYS A 36 2.80 -6.68 -30.16
N LYS A 37 2.78 -7.92 -30.68
CA LYS A 37 1.82 -8.97 -30.26
C LYS A 37 1.86 -9.28 -28.75
N MET A 38 2.96 -8.96 -28.08
CA MET A 38 3.15 -9.16 -26.63
C MET A 38 2.83 -7.91 -25.81
N ALA A 39 2.38 -6.82 -26.42
CA ALA A 39 2.10 -5.57 -25.70
C ALA A 39 1.08 -5.74 -24.55
N TRP A 40 0.16 -6.70 -24.65
CA TRP A 40 -0.80 -7.02 -23.59
C TRP A 40 -0.14 -7.35 -22.24
N VAL A 41 1.10 -7.87 -22.25
CA VAL A 41 1.86 -8.16 -21.02
C VAL A 41 2.12 -6.90 -20.22
N LEU A 42 2.22 -5.74 -20.87
CA LEU A 42 2.43 -4.44 -20.22
C LEU A 42 1.15 -3.85 -19.61
N TYR A 43 -0.01 -4.41 -19.97
CA TYR A 43 -1.31 -3.99 -19.43
C TYR A 43 -1.76 -4.84 -18.25
N THR A 44 -0.81 -5.23 -17.40
CA THR A 44 -1.08 -6.01 -16.20
C THR A 44 -1.98 -5.25 -15.22
N PRO A 45 -2.82 -5.95 -14.44
CA PRO A 45 -3.65 -5.33 -13.41
C PRO A 45 -2.80 -4.91 -12.20
N ALA A 46 -1.97 -3.88 -12.35
CA ALA A 46 -1.05 -3.40 -11.30
C ALA A 46 -1.78 -3.02 -10.00
N TRP A 47 -3.04 -2.60 -10.08
CA TRP A 47 -3.90 -2.39 -8.92
C TRP A 47 -4.04 -3.66 -8.05
N ALA A 48 -4.18 -4.82 -8.66
CA ALA A 48 -4.21 -6.09 -7.94
C ALA A 48 -2.85 -6.40 -7.29
N GLY A 49 -1.75 -6.13 -7.98
CA GLY A 49 -0.40 -6.25 -7.42
C GLY A 49 -0.22 -5.39 -6.16
N THR A 50 -0.71 -4.15 -6.19
CA THR A 50 -0.66 -3.23 -5.04
C THR A 50 -1.50 -3.75 -3.87
N TRP A 51 -2.72 -4.25 -4.12
CA TRP A 51 -3.56 -4.84 -3.07
C TRP A 51 -2.92 -6.08 -2.46
N ILE A 52 -2.27 -6.93 -3.26
CA ILE A 52 -1.48 -8.07 -2.76
C ILE A 52 -0.37 -7.56 -1.82
N PHE A 53 0.31 -6.46 -2.13
CA PHE A 53 1.30 -5.88 -1.23
C PHE A 53 0.71 -5.39 0.10
N PHE A 54 -0.47 -4.79 0.11
CA PHE A 54 -1.15 -4.42 1.35
C PHE A 54 -1.51 -5.66 2.19
N VAL A 55 -2.05 -6.72 1.57
CA VAL A 55 -2.31 -8.01 2.24
C VAL A 55 -1.03 -8.59 2.84
N LEU A 56 0.06 -8.63 2.08
CA LEU A 56 1.35 -9.16 2.54
C LEU A 56 1.97 -8.31 3.65
N SER A 57 1.79 -7.00 3.60
CA SER A 57 2.24 -6.08 4.65
C SER A 57 1.46 -6.27 5.95
N GLY A 58 0.13 -6.43 5.84
CA GLY A 58 -0.73 -6.80 6.95
C GLY A 58 -0.38 -8.16 7.53
N TYR A 59 -0.17 -9.17 6.68
CA TYR A 59 0.26 -10.50 7.10
C TYR A 59 1.60 -10.47 7.87
N GLY A 60 2.60 -9.77 7.36
CA GLY A 60 3.89 -9.61 8.03
C GLY A 60 3.79 -8.86 9.36
N THR A 61 2.88 -7.89 9.45
CA THR A 61 2.57 -7.16 10.68
C THR A 61 1.86 -8.07 11.69
N GLY A 62 0.80 -8.75 11.26
CA GLY A 62 0.08 -9.71 12.09
C GLY A 62 0.99 -10.84 12.60
N ALA A 63 1.87 -11.38 11.76
CA ALA A 63 2.85 -12.38 12.17
C ALA A 63 3.75 -11.86 13.32
N GLY A 64 4.15 -10.58 13.28
CA GLY A 64 4.95 -9.99 14.35
C GLY A 64 4.22 -9.95 15.69
N PHE A 65 2.93 -9.64 15.69
CA PHE A 65 2.12 -9.56 16.90
C PHE A 65 1.61 -10.95 17.37
N TYR A 66 1.03 -11.74 16.49
CA TYR A 66 0.44 -13.05 16.86
C TYR A 66 1.50 -14.09 17.24
N LEU A 67 2.73 -14.00 16.72
CA LEU A 67 3.83 -14.90 17.08
C LEU A 67 4.68 -14.38 18.26
N GLY A 68 4.20 -13.33 18.96
CA GLY A 68 4.85 -12.81 20.16
C GLY A 68 6.16 -12.06 19.96
N LYS A 69 6.47 -11.65 18.70
CA LYS A 69 7.68 -10.85 18.43
C LYS A 69 7.59 -9.44 19.02
N TYR A 70 6.38 -8.91 19.10
CA TYR A 70 6.06 -7.65 19.75
C TYR A 70 5.18 -7.92 20.96
N GLU A 71 5.64 -7.50 22.11
CA GLU A 71 4.87 -7.61 23.37
C GLU A 71 3.61 -6.74 23.31
N GLN A 72 2.60 -7.14 24.09
CA GLN A 72 1.36 -6.39 24.22
C GLN A 72 1.51 -5.27 25.27
N SER A 73 2.51 -4.44 25.07
CA SER A 73 2.86 -3.31 25.93
C SER A 73 3.16 -2.09 25.07
N MET A 74 3.18 -0.90 25.67
CA MET A 74 3.61 0.31 24.99
C MET A 74 5.03 0.18 24.43
N TYR A 75 5.90 -0.53 25.14
CA TYR A 75 7.25 -0.84 24.70
C TYR A 75 7.25 -1.71 23.43
N GLY A 76 6.44 -2.76 23.39
CA GLY A 76 6.30 -3.62 22.22
C GLY A 76 5.74 -2.89 21.00
N VAL A 77 4.78 -1.98 21.20
CA VAL A 77 4.25 -1.10 20.14
C VAL A 77 5.33 -0.13 19.66
N GLY A 78 6.09 0.48 20.56
CA GLY A 78 7.23 1.35 20.20
C GLY A 78 8.27 0.60 19.37
N ARG A 79 8.65 -0.62 19.80
CA ARG A 79 9.59 -1.48 19.06
C ARG A 79 9.05 -1.86 17.66
N TYR A 80 7.75 -2.08 17.53
CA TYR A 80 7.10 -2.29 16.24
C TYR A 80 7.29 -1.08 15.32
N TYR A 81 6.94 0.13 15.81
CA TYR A 81 7.09 1.36 15.00
C TYR A 81 8.54 1.61 14.61
N CYS A 82 9.47 1.56 15.53
CA CYS A 82 10.90 1.72 15.24
C CYS A 82 11.35 0.77 14.11
N LYS A 83 10.93 -0.48 14.18
CA LYS A 83 11.31 -1.47 13.18
C LYS A 83 10.67 -1.21 11.81
N ARG A 84 9.41 -0.75 11.76
CA ARG A 84 8.73 -0.39 10.50
C ARG A 84 9.33 0.86 9.89
N LEU A 85 9.54 1.90 10.67
CA LEU A 85 10.18 3.14 10.23
C LEU A 85 11.59 2.88 9.69
N ALA A 86 12.41 2.15 10.44
CA ALA A 86 13.78 1.80 10.02
C ALA A 86 13.84 0.97 8.71
N SER A 87 12.79 0.23 8.39
CA SER A 87 12.74 -0.55 7.13
C SER A 87 12.18 0.22 5.94
N VAL A 88 11.39 1.26 6.16
CA VAL A 88 10.68 2.00 5.09
C VAL A 88 11.35 3.34 4.80
N ILE A 89 11.68 4.12 5.83
CA ILE A 89 12.20 5.49 5.70
C ILE A 89 13.44 5.58 4.81
N PRO A 90 14.50 4.76 5.03
CA PRO A 90 15.74 4.93 4.26
C PRO A 90 15.52 4.75 2.75
N ILE A 91 14.76 3.74 2.36
CA ILE A 91 14.48 3.45 0.95
C ILE A 91 13.58 4.53 0.34
N TYR A 92 12.57 4.97 1.08
CA TYR A 92 11.63 5.99 0.62
C TYR A 92 12.30 7.35 0.47
N TRP A 93 13.10 7.79 1.44
CA TRP A 93 13.85 9.04 1.36
C TRP A 93 14.91 9.00 0.28
N PHE A 94 15.62 7.87 0.13
CA PHE A 94 16.57 7.69 -0.98
C PHE A 94 15.87 7.86 -2.34
N TRP A 95 14.69 7.27 -2.50
CA TRP A 95 13.90 7.44 -3.72
C TRP A 95 13.49 8.91 -3.94
N ILE A 96 13.00 9.65 -2.92
CA ILE A 96 12.65 11.07 -3.04
C ILE A 96 13.86 11.88 -3.51
N VAL A 97 15.01 11.69 -2.86
CA VAL A 97 16.25 12.41 -3.19
C VAL A 97 16.69 12.07 -4.63
N THR A 98 16.64 10.80 -5.01
CA THR A 98 17.02 10.36 -6.36
C THR A 98 16.13 11.02 -7.42
N VAL A 99 14.82 11.03 -7.23
CA VAL A 99 13.89 11.67 -8.17
C VAL A 99 14.11 13.18 -8.19
N ALA A 100 14.27 13.83 -7.04
CA ALA A 100 14.48 15.27 -6.96
C ALA A 100 15.81 15.71 -7.62
N VAL A 101 16.87 14.90 -7.52
CA VAL A 101 18.18 15.28 -8.07
C VAL A 101 18.30 14.95 -9.56
N PHE A 102 17.84 13.76 -9.97
CA PHE A 102 18.14 13.23 -11.32
C PHE A 102 16.98 13.32 -12.30
N VAL A 103 15.74 13.38 -11.81
CA VAL A 103 14.53 13.34 -12.67
C VAL A 103 13.82 14.67 -12.71
N LYS A 104 13.73 15.36 -11.57
CA LYS A 104 13.02 16.66 -11.42
C LYS A 104 13.85 17.67 -10.61
N PRO A 105 15.02 18.09 -11.12
CA PRO A 105 15.88 19.03 -10.41
C PRO A 105 15.23 20.40 -10.17
N GLU A 106 14.19 20.76 -10.93
CA GLU A 106 13.46 22.00 -10.76
C GLU A 106 12.82 22.13 -9.37
N ILE A 107 12.48 20.99 -8.73
CA ILE A 107 11.87 20.99 -7.39
C ILE A 107 12.87 21.44 -6.30
N LEU A 108 14.17 21.41 -6.59
CA LEU A 108 15.23 21.87 -5.68
C LEU A 108 15.47 23.38 -5.80
N GLN A 109 14.85 24.08 -6.76
CA GLN A 109 14.97 25.53 -6.86
C GLN A 109 14.33 26.19 -5.62
N PRO A 110 14.93 27.27 -5.10
CA PRO A 110 14.45 27.96 -3.91
C PRO A 110 13.04 28.54 -4.14
N SER A 111 12.04 27.86 -3.64
CA SER A 111 10.63 28.28 -3.67
C SER A 111 9.95 27.79 -2.40
N ALA A 112 9.09 28.64 -1.82
CA ALA A 112 8.29 28.25 -0.65
C ALA A 112 7.37 27.06 -0.96
N GLU A 113 6.85 26.97 -2.18
CA GLU A 113 6.05 25.87 -2.66
C GLU A 113 6.86 24.58 -2.76
N HIS A 114 8.01 24.59 -3.41
CA HIS A 114 8.86 23.43 -3.55
C HIS A 114 9.32 22.89 -2.19
N MET A 115 9.69 23.77 -1.27
CA MET A 115 10.07 23.38 0.09
C MET A 115 8.93 22.72 0.84
N LYS A 116 7.74 23.33 0.84
CA LYS A 116 6.55 22.77 1.46
C LYS A 116 6.21 21.38 0.89
N TYR A 117 6.38 21.24 -0.39
CA TYR A 117 6.17 20.05 -1.18
C TYR A 117 7.10 18.91 -0.77
N LEU A 118 8.43 19.17 -0.78
CA LEU A 118 9.42 18.18 -0.34
C LEU A 118 9.18 17.76 1.11
N LEU A 119 8.91 18.70 2.00
CA LEU A 119 8.59 18.41 3.40
C LEU A 119 7.40 17.47 3.52
N LYS A 120 6.31 17.72 2.80
CA LYS A 120 5.15 16.82 2.80
C LYS A 120 5.53 15.41 2.33
N LEU A 121 6.31 15.28 1.24
CA LEU A 121 6.80 13.99 0.78
C LEU A 121 7.61 13.26 1.86
N PHE A 122 8.59 13.93 2.47
CA PHE A 122 9.42 13.32 3.50
C PHE A 122 8.62 12.84 4.72
N PHE A 123 7.49 13.51 5.01
CA PHE A 123 6.57 13.15 6.09
C PHE A 123 5.41 12.24 5.66
N PHE A 124 5.48 11.59 4.51
CA PHE A 124 4.46 10.68 3.99
C PHE A 124 3.08 11.33 3.83
N ASP A 125 3.05 12.57 3.38
CA ASP A 125 1.82 13.28 3.05
C ASP A 125 1.75 13.58 1.55
N TYR A 126 1.65 12.54 0.73
CA TYR A 126 1.47 12.65 -0.71
C TYR A 126 0.07 13.17 -1.04
N GLN A 127 -0.01 14.22 -1.88
CA GLN A 127 -1.24 14.81 -2.40
C GLN A 127 -1.13 14.93 -3.92
N GLU A 128 -2.01 14.27 -4.64
CA GLU A 128 -1.92 14.12 -6.11
C GLU A 128 -1.96 15.47 -6.85
N GLU A 129 -2.73 16.42 -6.32
CA GLU A 129 -2.93 17.74 -6.94
C GLU A 129 -1.65 18.58 -7.01
N PHE A 130 -0.68 18.29 -6.16
CA PHE A 130 0.54 19.07 -6.03
C PHE A 130 1.78 18.39 -6.62
N TYR A 131 1.71 17.11 -7.03
CA TYR A 131 2.91 16.35 -7.33
C TYR A 131 3.08 16.01 -8.80
N PRO A 132 4.27 16.27 -9.39
CA PRO A 132 4.61 15.73 -10.69
C PRO A 132 4.42 14.21 -10.72
N LEU A 133 4.07 13.68 -11.89
CA LEU A 133 3.80 12.25 -12.10
C LEU A 133 4.94 11.34 -11.60
N GLU A 134 6.17 11.85 -11.62
CA GLU A 134 7.38 11.15 -11.22
C GLU A 134 7.39 10.79 -9.72
N PHE A 135 6.68 11.57 -8.90
CA PHE A 135 6.48 11.26 -7.48
C PHE A 135 5.21 10.43 -7.24
N GLY A 136 4.51 10.04 -8.30
CA GLY A 136 3.22 9.35 -8.22
C GLY A 136 3.23 8.07 -7.39
N VAL A 137 4.35 7.34 -7.32
CA VAL A 137 4.49 6.14 -6.46
C VAL A 137 4.44 6.46 -4.96
N GLY A 138 4.63 7.72 -4.56
CA GLY A 138 4.60 8.17 -3.16
C GLY A 138 3.26 7.92 -2.47
N TRP A 139 2.15 7.88 -3.21
CA TRP A 139 0.83 7.58 -2.66
C TRP A 139 0.80 6.21 -1.93
N TYR A 140 1.48 5.20 -2.51
CA TYR A 140 1.53 3.87 -1.91
C TYR A 140 2.23 3.89 -0.54
N MET A 141 3.36 4.58 -0.45
CA MET A 141 4.11 4.72 0.79
C MET A 141 3.35 5.49 1.85
N THR A 142 2.66 6.58 1.46
CA THR A 142 1.76 7.34 2.33
C THR A 142 0.65 6.46 2.88
N THR A 143 -0.04 5.73 2.03
CA THR A 143 -1.10 4.79 2.42
C THR A 143 -0.56 3.70 3.33
N LEU A 144 0.56 3.07 2.98
CA LEU A 144 1.18 2.01 3.77
C LEU A 144 1.58 2.50 5.17
N MET A 145 2.14 3.70 5.29
CA MET A 145 2.51 4.27 6.58
C MET A 145 1.30 4.55 7.47
N ARG A 146 0.22 5.07 6.91
CA ARG A 146 -1.06 5.25 7.64
C ARG A 146 -1.62 3.91 8.13
N LEU A 147 -1.56 2.86 7.30
CA LEU A 147 -1.94 1.50 7.70
C LEU A 147 -1.05 0.94 8.81
N TYR A 148 0.26 1.18 8.77
CA TYR A 148 1.16 0.78 9.86
C TYR A 148 0.89 1.53 11.16
N LEU A 149 0.51 2.81 11.11
CA LEU A 149 0.16 3.58 12.32
C LEU A 149 -1.04 3.00 13.07
N ILE A 150 -2.06 2.55 12.35
CA ILE A 150 -3.28 2.00 12.96
C ILE A 150 -3.20 0.50 13.25
N ALA A 151 -2.17 -0.20 12.76
CA ALA A 151 -2.04 -1.65 12.86
C ALA A 151 -2.05 -2.19 14.31
N PRO A 152 -1.34 -1.58 15.29
CA PRO A 152 -1.41 -2.05 16.68
C PRO A 152 -2.82 -1.97 17.25
N ALA A 153 -3.55 -0.87 17.00
CA ALA A 153 -4.94 -0.71 17.44
C ALA A 153 -5.83 -1.80 16.85
N GLY A 154 -5.70 -2.05 15.54
CA GLY A 154 -6.40 -3.15 14.87
C GLY A 154 -6.08 -4.52 15.46
N TYR A 155 -4.81 -4.81 15.78
CA TYR A 155 -4.42 -6.06 16.44
C TYR A 155 -5.08 -6.23 17.81
N PHE A 156 -5.06 -5.20 18.67
CA PHE A 156 -5.68 -5.26 20.01
C PHE A 156 -7.19 -5.44 19.90
N LEU A 157 -7.83 -4.74 18.96
CA LEU A 157 -9.25 -4.90 18.68
C LEU A 157 -9.57 -6.35 18.28
N PHE A 158 -8.86 -6.90 17.30
CA PHE A 158 -9.09 -8.26 16.82
C PHE A 158 -8.86 -9.29 17.93
N LYS A 159 -7.80 -9.14 18.72
CA LYS A 159 -7.52 -10.04 19.84
C LYS A 159 -8.62 -10.02 20.89
N ARG A 160 -9.28 -8.89 21.10
CA ARG A 160 -10.40 -8.78 22.04
C ARG A 160 -11.64 -9.55 21.55
N PHE A 161 -11.94 -9.50 20.26
CA PHE A 161 -13.16 -10.03 19.67
C PHE A 161 -13.00 -11.42 19.06
N VAL A 162 -11.80 -11.78 18.59
CA VAL A 162 -11.54 -13.03 17.90
C VAL A 162 -10.97 -14.06 18.86
N LYS A 163 -11.81 -14.97 19.33
CA LYS A 163 -11.44 -16.08 20.24
C LYS A 163 -11.53 -17.46 19.58
N SER A 164 -12.12 -17.55 18.38
CA SER A 164 -12.29 -18.82 17.65
C SER A 164 -12.05 -18.65 16.16
N ARG A 165 -11.71 -19.76 15.48
CA ARG A 165 -11.55 -19.76 14.02
C ARG A 165 -12.83 -19.32 13.30
N LYS A 166 -14.02 -19.70 13.81
CA LYS A 166 -15.31 -19.27 13.23
C LYS A 166 -15.45 -17.75 13.25
N GLN A 167 -15.11 -17.12 14.38
CA GLN A 167 -15.12 -15.65 14.49
C GLN A 167 -14.10 -14.98 13.56
N THR A 168 -12.91 -15.60 13.37
CA THR A 168 -11.95 -15.12 12.38
C THR A 168 -12.53 -15.12 10.96
N TYR A 169 -13.13 -16.25 10.54
CA TYR A 169 -13.74 -16.32 9.20
C TYR A 169 -14.90 -15.34 9.03
N PHE A 170 -15.76 -15.20 10.05
CA PHE A 170 -16.84 -14.23 10.03
C PHE A 170 -16.30 -12.79 9.89
N LEU A 171 -15.27 -12.43 10.68
CA LEU A 171 -14.69 -11.09 10.64
C LEU A 171 -13.95 -10.84 9.30
N LEU A 172 -13.26 -11.84 8.75
CA LEU A 172 -12.66 -11.74 7.43
C LEU A 172 -13.72 -11.44 6.35
N LEU A 173 -14.82 -12.22 6.36
CA LEU A 173 -15.92 -11.99 5.42
C LEU A 173 -16.51 -10.59 5.59
N LEU A 174 -16.76 -10.18 6.84
CA LEU A 174 -17.31 -8.85 7.14
C LEU A 174 -16.41 -7.72 6.62
N ILE A 175 -15.11 -7.78 6.88
CA ILE A 175 -14.14 -6.76 6.45
C ILE A 175 -14.10 -6.69 4.91
N VAL A 176 -14.05 -7.83 4.23
CA VAL A 176 -14.03 -7.88 2.76
C VAL A 176 -15.34 -7.36 2.18
N CYS A 177 -16.50 -7.75 2.74
CA CYS A 177 -17.79 -7.25 2.30
C CYS A 177 -17.94 -5.74 2.52
N LEU A 178 -17.54 -5.21 3.69
CA LEU A 178 -17.59 -3.78 3.96
C LEU A 178 -16.66 -2.99 3.01
N GLY A 179 -15.45 -3.49 2.75
CA GLY A 179 -14.54 -2.89 1.78
C GLY A 179 -15.10 -2.91 0.35
N PHE A 180 -15.76 -3.99 -0.05
CA PHE A 180 -16.41 -4.08 -1.35
C PHE A 180 -17.60 -3.10 -1.47
N VAL A 181 -18.50 -3.11 -0.49
CA VAL A 181 -19.69 -2.23 -0.47
C VAL A 181 -19.28 -0.76 -0.47
N SER A 182 -18.28 -0.37 0.34
CA SER A 182 -17.81 1.02 0.38
C SER A 182 -17.26 1.49 -0.97
N ARG A 183 -16.52 0.64 -1.69
CA ARG A 183 -16.03 0.94 -3.06
C ARG A 183 -17.18 1.01 -4.08
N CYS A 184 -18.18 0.14 -3.98
CA CYS A 184 -19.38 0.20 -4.83
C CYS A 184 -20.17 1.48 -4.60
N LEU A 185 -20.38 1.88 -3.35
CA LEU A 185 -21.11 3.11 -3.00
C LEU A 185 -20.37 4.35 -3.51
N MET A 186 -19.04 4.41 -3.34
CA MET A 186 -18.25 5.52 -3.87
C MET A 186 -18.26 5.54 -5.40
N GLY A 187 -18.14 4.37 -6.06
CA GLY A 187 -18.23 4.26 -7.51
C GLY A 187 -19.59 4.69 -8.04
N TYR A 188 -20.66 4.34 -7.36
CA TYR A 188 -22.02 4.81 -7.69
C TYR A 188 -22.14 6.32 -7.53
N HIS A 189 -21.66 6.88 -6.41
CA HIS A 189 -21.64 8.33 -6.19
C HIS A 189 -20.92 9.06 -7.33
N MET A 190 -19.72 8.60 -7.70
CA MET A 190 -18.97 9.18 -8.82
C MET A 190 -19.70 9.08 -10.16
N ALA A 191 -20.38 7.98 -10.41
CA ALA A 191 -21.15 7.79 -11.64
C ALA A 191 -22.37 8.75 -11.72
N VAL A 192 -23.00 9.06 -10.58
CA VAL A 192 -24.16 9.95 -10.51
C VAL A 192 -23.77 11.42 -10.55
N THR A 193 -22.69 11.80 -9.85
CA THR A 193 -22.25 13.20 -9.75
C THR A 193 -21.34 13.65 -10.89
N GLY A 194 -20.69 12.70 -11.57
CA GLY A 194 -19.66 12.98 -12.54
C GLY A 194 -18.36 13.52 -11.91
N GLU A 195 -18.26 13.50 -10.57
CA GLU A 195 -17.13 14.06 -9.82
C GLU A 195 -16.10 12.99 -9.45
N GLY A 196 -14.85 13.40 -9.47
CA GLY A 196 -13.74 12.59 -8.99
C GLY A 196 -13.10 11.68 -10.04
N VAL A 197 -11.91 11.20 -9.70
CA VAL A 197 -11.15 10.25 -10.49
C VAL A 197 -11.01 8.96 -9.67
N TRP A 198 -11.29 7.82 -10.27
CA TRP A 198 -11.29 6.52 -9.60
C TRP A 198 -10.00 6.25 -8.81
N THR A 199 -8.85 6.61 -9.37
CA THR A 199 -7.57 6.44 -8.70
C THR A 199 -7.44 7.27 -7.43
N ALA A 200 -7.88 8.52 -7.46
CA ALA A 200 -7.81 9.43 -6.32
C ALA A 200 -8.87 9.11 -5.27
N ALA A 201 -10.11 8.79 -5.70
CA ALA A 201 -11.26 8.63 -4.81
C ALA A 201 -11.35 7.25 -4.16
N ILE A 202 -10.94 6.17 -4.85
CA ILE A 202 -11.15 4.79 -4.41
C ILE A 202 -9.85 4.01 -4.22
N TYR A 203 -8.92 4.13 -5.15
CA TYR A 203 -7.75 3.26 -5.18
C TYR A 203 -6.66 3.69 -4.20
N LYS A 204 -6.35 4.98 -4.12
CA LYS A 204 -5.23 5.49 -3.32
C LYS A 204 -5.53 5.72 -1.83
N PRO A 205 -6.75 6.15 -1.40
CA PRO A 205 -7.00 6.46 -0.01
C PRO A 205 -6.80 5.26 0.91
N PHE A 206 -6.16 5.48 2.07
CA PHE A 206 -5.82 4.40 2.99
C PHE A 206 -7.04 3.68 3.56
N TYR A 207 -8.16 4.38 3.75
CA TYR A 207 -9.40 3.81 4.28
C TYR A 207 -10.06 2.80 3.33
N PHE A 208 -9.88 2.94 2.00
CA PHE A 208 -10.31 1.93 1.02
C PHE A 208 -9.32 0.77 0.86
N ASN A 209 -8.19 0.79 1.58
CA ASN A 209 -7.19 -0.27 1.59
C ASN A 209 -7.06 -0.97 2.96
N LEU A 210 -7.91 -0.56 3.94
CA LEU A 210 -7.96 -1.16 5.27
C LEU A 210 -8.30 -2.66 5.23
N ASP A 211 -9.26 -3.02 4.39
CA ASP A 211 -9.75 -4.39 4.25
C ASP A 211 -8.65 -5.33 3.75
N PHE A 212 -7.85 -4.94 2.77
CA PHE A 212 -6.72 -5.72 2.30
C PHE A 212 -5.67 -5.91 3.39
N PHE A 213 -5.29 -4.83 4.07
CA PHE A 213 -4.27 -4.88 5.10
C PHE A 213 -4.71 -5.71 6.32
N PHE A 214 -5.93 -5.48 6.82
CA PHE A 214 -6.44 -6.21 7.98
C PHE A 214 -6.82 -7.66 7.67
N THR A 215 -7.24 -7.97 6.45
CA THR A 215 -7.35 -9.35 5.97
C THR A 215 -6.02 -10.07 6.11
N GLY A 216 -4.94 -9.47 5.61
CA GLY A 216 -3.59 -10.02 5.76
C GLY A 216 -3.21 -10.24 7.23
N MET A 217 -3.51 -9.28 8.10
CA MET A 217 -3.21 -9.38 9.54
C MET A 217 -3.98 -10.52 10.21
N LEU A 218 -5.29 -10.63 9.95
CA LEU A 218 -6.17 -11.64 10.54
C LEU A 218 -5.84 -13.06 10.11
N LEU A 219 -5.28 -13.29 8.92
CA LEU A 219 -4.84 -14.61 8.49
C LEU A 219 -3.86 -15.28 9.46
N ASN A 220 -3.18 -14.52 10.31
CA ASN A 220 -2.30 -15.05 11.34
C ASN A 220 -3.05 -15.61 12.56
N SER A 221 -4.28 -15.18 12.82
CA SER A 221 -5.09 -15.72 13.90
C SER A 221 -5.64 -17.12 13.62
N LEU A 222 -5.54 -17.61 12.37
CA LEU A 222 -5.95 -18.95 11.96
C LEU A 222 -4.88 -20.02 12.20
N LYS A 223 -3.66 -19.62 12.56
CA LYS A 223 -2.56 -20.52 12.91
C LYS A 223 -2.69 -21.01 14.32
#